data_230ab51e326ab89bcd260c825a63ab08
#
_entry.id   230ab51e326ab89bcd260c825a63ab08
#
_cell.length_a   1.000
_cell.length_b   1.000
_cell.length_c   1.000
_cell.angle_alpha   90.00
_cell.angle_beta   90.00
_cell.angle_gamma   90.00
#
_symmetry.space_group_name_H-M   'P 1'
#
loop_
_entity.id
_entity.type
_entity.pdbx_description
1 polymer ?
#
loop_
_entity_poly.entity_id
_entity_poly.type
_entity_poly.pdbx_seq_one_letter_code
_entity_poly.pdbx_strand_id
1 'polypeptide(L)'
;MDKNFGEGQLYDPLRPVNYTSISTRPRPYNDIPAGHDLSFFAEDYFTLPVSTHTLEIQAGVRASSLLNLPKAYKLHNKFYFDPRVNMKWLFPAFFIGDQKLSYEIGGGIGWHSMMPSLTQLYPNLLYEDIIQLNYYHNNPAYRRLQMITYIIDRTNPDLSAARNFKWEIRGNITYAENNLS
;
A
#
# COMPACT_ATOMS: atom_id res chain seq x y z
N MET A 1 -19.53 -1.79 5.37
CA MET A 1 -18.81 -3.00 4.96
C MET A 1 -19.34 -3.36 3.60
N ASP A 2 -18.61 -3.04 2.57
CA ASP A 2 -19.05 -3.28 1.21
C ASP A 2 -18.89 -4.76 0.92
N LYS A 3 -20.01 -5.50 0.88
CA LYS A 3 -20.07 -6.92 0.56
C LYS A 3 -20.13 -7.18 -0.95
N ASN A 4 -20.04 -6.12 -1.72
CA ASN A 4 -20.14 -6.18 -3.17
C ASN A 4 -18.78 -6.48 -3.81
N PHE A 5 -18.07 -7.44 -3.25
CA PHE A 5 -16.93 -8.01 -3.92
C PHE A 5 -17.41 -8.89 -5.06
N GLY A 6 -17.78 -8.18 -6.13
CA GLY A 6 -17.94 -8.79 -7.41
C GLY A 6 -18.76 -10.06 -7.34
N GLU A 7 -20.07 -9.91 -7.38
CA GLU A 7 -20.80 -10.77 -8.28
C GLU A 7 -20.20 -10.53 -9.68
N GLY A 8 -18.88 -10.72 -9.79
CA GLY A 8 -18.19 -10.77 -11.06
C GLY A 8 -18.87 -11.87 -11.85
N GLN A 9 -18.93 -11.74 -13.13
CA GLN A 9 -19.50 -12.74 -14.03
C GLN A 9 -19.06 -14.12 -13.56
N LEU A 10 -20.00 -14.94 -13.14
CA LEU A 10 -19.75 -16.32 -12.75
C LEU A 10 -19.02 -17.00 -13.91
N TYR A 11 -17.94 -17.68 -13.58
CA TYR A 11 -17.25 -18.52 -14.55
C TYR A 11 -18.24 -19.52 -15.13
N ASP A 12 -18.42 -19.46 -16.44
CA ASP A 12 -19.16 -20.47 -17.19
C ASP A 12 -18.15 -21.49 -17.74
N PRO A 13 -18.12 -22.72 -17.21
CA PRO A 13 -17.22 -23.76 -17.69
C PRO A 13 -17.46 -24.14 -19.15
N LEU A 14 -18.65 -23.82 -19.69
CA LEU A 14 -19.01 -24.09 -21.09
C LEU A 14 -18.55 -22.97 -22.04
N ARG A 15 -18.08 -21.85 -21.50
CA ARG A 15 -17.55 -20.72 -22.27
C ARG A 15 -16.14 -20.37 -21.80
N PRO A 16 -15.13 -21.15 -22.17
CA PRO A 16 -13.75 -20.79 -21.90
C PRO A 16 -13.42 -19.43 -22.54
N VAL A 17 -12.85 -18.53 -21.77
CA VAL A 17 -12.63 -17.12 -22.16
C VAL A 17 -11.55 -17.02 -23.23
N ASN A 18 -10.63 -17.97 -23.28
CA ASN A 18 -9.56 -17.97 -24.27
C ASN A 18 -8.99 -19.39 -24.43
N TYR A 19 -8.84 -19.84 -25.67
CA TYR A 19 -8.44 -21.22 -25.98
C TYR A 19 -6.92 -21.43 -26.10
N THR A 20 -6.14 -20.35 -26.07
CA THR A 20 -4.72 -20.43 -26.44
C THR A 20 -3.78 -19.60 -25.57
N SER A 21 -4.26 -18.95 -24.55
CA SER A 21 -3.44 -18.11 -23.70
C SER A 21 -3.77 -18.27 -22.21
N ILE A 22 -2.76 -18.01 -21.38
CA ILE A 22 -2.93 -17.93 -19.95
C ILE A 22 -3.81 -16.71 -19.64
N SER A 23 -4.93 -16.93 -18.97
CA SER A 23 -5.90 -15.88 -18.67
C SER A 23 -6.49 -16.03 -17.26
N THR A 24 -6.97 -14.92 -16.73
CA THR A 24 -7.82 -14.93 -15.53
C THR A 24 -9.26 -15.14 -15.94
N ARG A 25 -10.03 -15.84 -15.10
CA ARG A 25 -11.47 -16.00 -15.27
C ARG A 25 -12.22 -15.21 -14.22
N PRO A 26 -13.44 -14.77 -14.52
CA PRO A 26 -14.29 -14.16 -13.51
C PRO A 26 -14.42 -15.07 -12.28
N ARG A 27 -14.31 -14.49 -11.10
CA ARG A 27 -14.31 -15.20 -9.83
C ARG A 27 -15.25 -14.49 -8.87
N PRO A 28 -16.13 -15.18 -8.15
CA PRO A 28 -16.80 -14.59 -7.01
C PRO A 28 -15.74 -14.37 -5.90
N TYR A 29 -15.76 -13.18 -5.29
CA TYR A 29 -14.82 -12.85 -4.21
C TYR A 29 -15.41 -13.13 -2.81
N ASN A 30 -16.50 -13.88 -2.72
CA ASN A 30 -17.18 -14.24 -1.47
C ASN A 30 -16.35 -15.21 -0.59
N ASP A 31 -15.35 -15.87 -1.16
CA ASP A 31 -14.41 -16.74 -0.50
C ASP A 31 -13.20 -15.98 0.11
N ILE A 32 -13.05 -14.70 -0.21
CA ILE A 32 -11.98 -13.87 0.34
C ILE A 32 -12.44 -13.28 1.67
N PRO A 33 -11.71 -13.54 2.78
CA PRO A 33 -12.05 -12.96 4.07
C PRO A 33 -11.88 -11.44 4.05
N ALA A 34 -12.71 -10.73 4.80
CA ALA A 34 -12.55 -9.30 5.00
C ALA A 34 -11.21 -9.04 5.71
N GLY A 35 -10.36 -8.20 5.12
CA GLY A 35 -9.15 -7.72 5.77
C GLY A 35 -9.49 -6.60 6.74
N HIS A 36 -8.84 -6.60 7.91
CA HIS A 36 -8.94 -5.54 8.90
C HIS A 36 -7.57 -4.93 9.10
N ASP A 37 -7.42 -3.65 8.77
CA ASP A 37 -6.20 -2.89 9.07
C ASP A 37 -6.36 -2.21 10.42
N LEU A 38 -5.51 -2.59 11.37
CA LEU A 38 -5.45 -2.01 12.70
C LEU A 38 -4.19 -1.18 12.82
N SER A 39 -4.35 0.09 13.17
CA SER A 39 -3.23 1.00 13.37
C SER A 39 -3.37 1.78 14.66
N PHE A 40 -2.25 1.90 15.38
CA PHE A 40 -2.10 2.78 16.53
C PHE A 40 -0.97 3.76 16.25
N PHE A 41 -1.09 4.96 16.77
CA PHE A 41 0.00 5.92 16.72
C PHE A 41 0.11 6.68 18.04
N ALA A 42 1.34 7.05 18.36
CA ALA A 42 1.66 7.99 19.44
C ALA A 42 2.67 9.00 18.91
N GLU A 43 2.49 10.25 19.26
CA GLU A 43 3.33 11.34 18.80
C GLU A 43 3.43 12.39 19.89
N ASP A 44 4.61 12.97 20.06
CA ASP A 44 4.87 14.05 20.97
C ASP A 44 5.66 15.17 20.31
N TYR A 45 5.48 16.38 20.83
CA TYR A 45 6.11 17.58 20.30
C TYR A 45 6.79 18.35 21.41
N PHE A 46 8.07 18.59 21.26
CA PHE A 46 8.92 19.28 22.21
C PHE A 46 9.44 20.59 21.61
N THR A 47 9.35 21.66 22.39
CA THR A 47 9.98 22.94 22.08
C THR A 47 11.04 23.22 23.12
N LEU A 48 12.28 23.30 22.71
CA LEU A 48 13.43 23.52 23.56
C LEU A 48 14.06 24.87 23.23
N PRO A 49 14.03 25.86 24.16
CA PRO A 49 14.77 27.09 24.00
C PRO A 49 16.27 26.82 24.18
N VAL A 50 17.08 27.19 23.19
CA VAL A 50 18.54 27.06 23.22
C VAL A 50 19.15 28.43 23.02
N SER A 51 19.40 29.15 24.10
CA SER A 51 19.83 30.55 24.09
C SER A 51 18.82 31.42 23.32
N THR A 52 19.25 32.04 22.22
CA THR A 52 18.41 32.87 21.34
C THR A 52 17.71 32.05 20.23
N HIS A 53 17.98 30.75 20.15
CA HIS A 53 17.40 29.83 19.16
C HIS A 53 16.27 29.02 19.76
N THR A 54 15.46 28.41 18.91
CA THR A 54 14.44 27.45 19.33
C THR A 54 14.60 26.17 18.54
N LEU A 55 14.67 25.06 19.25
CA LEU A 55 14.66 23.73 18.66
C LEU A 55 13.29 23.07 18.87
N GLU A 56 12.62 22.75 17.80
CA GLU A 56 11.38 22.01 17.80
C GLU A 56 11.64 20.57 17.35
N ILE A 57 11.16 19.62 18.14
CA ILE A 57 11.31 18.19 17.87
C ILE A 57 9.93 17.55 17.91
N GLN A 58 9.59 16.85 16.86
CA GLN A 58 8.39 16.04 16.79
C GLN A 58 8.82 14.58 16.62
N ALA A 59 8.50 13.76 17.60
CA ALA A 59 8.83 12.34 17.58
C ALA A 59 7.56 11.51 17.69
N GLY A 60 7.47 10.46 16.89
CA GLY A 60 6.30 9.61 16.90
C GLY A 60 6.61 8.18 16.45
N VAL A 61 5.67 7.31 16.74
CA VAL A 61 5.68 5.92 16.27
C VAL A 61 4.28 5.51 15.86
N ARG A 62 4.20 4.82 14.75
CA ARG A 62 2.99 4.14 14.31
C ARG A 62 3.21 2.64 14.34
N ALA A 63 2.23 1.90 14.87
CA ALA A 63 2.18 0.44 14.82
C ALA A 63 1.00 0.03 13.93
N SER A 64 1.23 -0.80 12.93
CA SER A 64 0.19 -1.27 12.00
C SER A 64 0.23 -2.78 11.88
N SER A 65 -0.94 -3.39 11.77
CA SER A 65 -1.10 -4.83 11.58
C SER A 65 -2.31 -5.11 10.71
N LEU A 66 -2.18 -6.09 9.82
CA LEU A 66 -3.29 -6.60 9.04
C LEU A 66 -3.84 -7.86 9.74
N LEU A 67 -5.08 -7.75 10.21
CA LEU A 67 -5.77 -8.80 10.93
C LEU A 67 -6.58 -9.69 10.01
N ASN A 68 -7.07 -10.83 10.54
CA ASN A 68 -7.92 -11.79 9.84
C ASN A 68 -7.25 -12.47 8.63
N LEU A 69 -5.93 -12.62 8.67
CA LEU A 69 -5.21 -13.42 7.69
C LEU A 69 -5.10 -14.88 8.14
N PRO A 70 -5.12 -15.86 7.22
CA PRO A 70 -4.79 -17.24 7.52
C PRO A 70 -3.40 -17.38 8.14
N LYS A 71 -3.23 -18.38 9.03
CA LYS A 71 -1.95 -18.65 9.71
C LYS A 71 -0.77 -18.94 8.76
N ALA A 72 -1.07 -19.37 7.53
CA ALA A 72 -0.07 -19.64 6.52
C ALA A 72 0.66 -18.37 6.04
N TYR A 73 0.04 -17.18 6.19
CA TYR A 73 0.67 -15.94 5.76
C TYR A 73 1.68 -15.43 6.78
N LYS A 74 2.85 -15.01 6.29
CA LYS A 74 3.92 -14.41 7.09
C LYS A 74 3.51 -13.13 7.81
N LEU A 75 2.47 -12.46 7.30
CA LEU A 75 1.85 -11.26 7.88
C LEU A 75 0.90 -11.57 9.03
N HIS A 76 0.52 -12.83 9.24
CA HIS A 76 -0.43 -13.20 10.28
C HIS A 76 0.03 -12.71 11.66
N ASN A 77 -0.80 -11.89 12.31
CA ASN A 77 -0.55 -11.30 13.64
C ASN A 77 0.79 -10.56 13.78
N LYS A 78 1.33 -10.02 12.67
CA LYS A 78 2.58 -9.28 12.69
C LYS A 78 2.34 -7.78 12.75
N PHE A 79 2.97 -7.11 13.73
CA PHE A 79 2.99 -5.66 13.84
C PHE A 79 4.24 -5.08 13.17
N TYR A 80 4.03 -3.99 12.46
CA TYR A 80 5.08 -3.17 11.86
C TYR A 80 5.13 -1.84 12.57
N PHE A 81 6.33 -1.45 13.02
CA PHE A 81 6.57 -0.20 13.74
C PHE A 81 7.29 0.78 12.83
N ASP A 82 6.72 1.95 12.70
CA ASP A 82 7.19 3.04 11.88
C ASP A 82 7.54 4.24 12.76
N PRO A 83 8.73 4.27 13.36
CA PRO A 83 9.20 5.44 14.08
C PRO A 83 9.53 6.58 13.09
N ARG A 84 9.29 7.81 13.54
CA ARG A 84 9.64 9.02 12.81
C ARG A 84 10.09 10.11 13.78
N VAL A 85 11.05 10.92 13.33
CA VAL A 85 11.51 12.09 14.05
C VAL A 85 11.66 13.23 13.05
N ASN A 86 11.04 14.36 13.35
CA ASN A 86 11.25 15.61 12.65
C ASN A 86 11.88 16.62 13.60
N MET A 87 12.81 17.41 13.10
CA MET A 87 13.47 18.45 13.85
C MET A 87 13.41 19.76 13.05
N LYS A 88 13.29 20.86 13.75
CA LYS A 88 13.27 22.18 13.16
C LYS A 88 14.05 23.13 14.07
N TRP A 89 15.08 23.74 13.53
CA TRP A 89 15.88 24.72 14.24
C TRP A 89 15.54 26.11 13.75
N LEU A 90 14.96 26.90 14.62
CA LEU A 90 14.61 28.29 14.37
C LEU A 90 15.74 29.19 14.87
N PHE A 91 16.26 30.00 13.99
CA PHE A 91 17.25 30.98 14.34
C PHE A 91 16.61 32.30 14.76
N PRO A 92 17.29 33.11 15.59
CA PRO A 92 16.77 34.40 15.95
C PRO A 92 16.58 35.25 14.68
N ALA A 93 15.47 35.96 14.62
CA ALA A 93 15.24 36.89 13.55
C ALA A 93 16.16 38.12 13.70
N PHE A 94 16.65 38.64 12.60
CA PHE A 94 17.36 39.89 12.58
C PHE A 94 16.67 40.90 11.65
N PHE A 95 16.93 42.18 11.92
CA PHE A 95 16.28 43.27 11.20
C PHE A 95 17.28 43.92 10.26
N ILE A 96 16.85 44.20 9.07
CA ILE A 96 17.59 44.99 8.05
C ILE A 96 16.72 46.19 7.73
N GLY A 97 16.98 47.32 8.40
CA GLY A 97 16.07 48.46 8.40
C GLY A 97 14.75 48.12 9.07
N ASP A 98 13.62 48.39 8.40
CA ASP A 98 12.28 48.08 8.88
C ASP A 98 11.82 46.66 8.52
N GLN A 99 12.72 45.84 8.03
CA GLN A 99 12.37 44.51 7.51
C GLN A 99 12.91 43.42 8.42
N LYS A 100 12.06 42.45 8.73
CA LYS A 100 12.37 41.28 9.56
C LYS A 100 12.76 40.09 8.68
N LEU A 101 13.97 39.58 8.87
CA LEU A 101 14.44 38.36 8.24
C LEU A 101 14.54 37.25 9.30
N SER A 102 13.86 36.15 9.04
CA SER A 102 13.94 34.93 9.83
C SER A 102 14.30 33.74 8.94
N TYR A 103 15.08 32.82 9.48
CA TYR A 103 15.44 31.60 8.78
C TYR A 103 15.35 30.41 9.70
N GLU A 104 15.06 29.25 9.12
CA GLU A 104 14.95 28.00 9.83
C GLU A 104 15.51 26.86 8.97
N ILE A 105 16.09 25.88 9.65
CA ILE A 105 16.54 24.63 9.04
C ILE A 105 15.78 23.51 9.72
N GLY A 106 15.23 22.61 8.93
CA GLY A 106 14.52 21.46 9.42
C GLY A 106 14.91 20.20 8.67
N GLY A 107 14.56 19.10 9.24
CA GLY A 107 14.71 17.79 8.60
C GLY A 107 13.95 16.74 9.34
N GLY A 108 13.83 15.59 8.69
CA GLY A 108 13.11 14.46 9.25
C GLY A 108 13.67 13.14 8.77
N ILE A 109 13.51 12.13 9.61
CA ILE A 109 13.81 10.74 9.29
C ILE A 109 12.66 9.86 9.77
N GLY A 110 12.40 8.79 9.05
CA GLY A 110 11.36 7.85 9.48
C GLY A 110 11.25 6.62 8.61
N TRP A 111 10.57 5.66 9.17
CA TRP A 111 10.14 4.46 8.47
C TRP A 111 8.68 4.57 8.06
N HIS A 112 8.35 3.93 6.96
CA HIS A 112 6.98 3.80 6.48
C HIS A 112 6.77 2.40 5.95
N SER A 113 5.83 1.69 6.55
CA SER A 113 5.42 0.35 6.14
C SER A 113 4.09 0.43 5.38
N MET A 114 4.03 -0.24 4.24
CA MET A 114 2.82 -0.36 3.42
C MET A 114 2.41 -1.83 3.37
N MET A 115 1.21 -2.12 3.86
CA MET A 115 0.65 -3.46 3.82
C MET A 115 0.27 -3.86 2.39
N PRO A 116 0.41 -5.15 2.02
CA PRO A 116 -0.08 -5.63 0.74
C PRO A 116 -1.61 -5.45 0.63
N SER A 117 -2.07 -5.16 -0.57
CA SER A 117 -3.49 -5.10 -0.86
C SER A 117 -4.12 -6.49 -0.86
N LEU A 118 -5.45 -6.55 -0.72
CA LEU A 118 -6.18 -7.83 -0.80
C LEU A 118 -5.97 -8.54 -2.13
N THR A 119 -5.81 -7.79 -3.22
CA THR A 119 -5.54 -8.37 -4.55
C THR A 119 -4.15 -8.99 -4.67
N GLN A 120 -3.19 -8.53 -3.88
CA GLN A 120 -1.86 -9.14 -3.79
C GLN A 120 -1.86 -10.37 -2.90
N LEU A 121 -2.64 -10.34 -1.80
CA LEU A 121 -2.77 -11.47 -0.88
C LEU A 121 -3.59 -12.61 -1.49
N TYR A 122 -4.63 -12.26 -2.26
CA TYR A 122 -5.55 -13.22 -2.88
C TYR A 122 -5.61 -12.96 -4.40
N PRO A 123 -4.54 -13.22 -5.15
CA PRO A 123 -4.52 -13.01 -6.59
C PRO A 123 -5.51 -13.96 -7.29
N ASN A 124 -5.99 -13.53 -8.43
CA ASN A 124 -6.81 -14.40 -9.27
C ASN A 124 -5.97 -15.58 -9.77
N LEU A 125 -6.61 -16.75 -9.81
CA LEU A 125 -6.04 -17.93 -10.44
C LEU A 125 -5.84 -17.67 -11.94
N LEU A 126 -4.77 -18.20 -12.49
CA LEU A 126 -4.56 -18.23 -13.92
C LEU A 126 -4.99 -19.59 -14.48
N TYR A 127 -5.62 -19.55 -15.63
CA TYR A 127 -6.09 -20.74 -16.33
C TYR A 127 -5.40 -20.81 -17.67
N GLU A 128 -4.76 -21.94 -17.93
CA GLU A 128 -4.15 -22.24 -19.20
C GLU A 128 -4.90 -23.37 -19.86
N ASP A 129 -5.60 -23.06 -20.95
CA ASP A 129 -6.42 -24.01 -21.70
C ASP A 129 -5.64 -24.53 -22.88
N ILE A 130 -5.35 -25.84 -22.89
CA ILE A 130 -4.64 -26.51 -23.98
C ILE A 130 -5.59 -27.43 -24.74
N ILE A 131 -5.82 -27.11 -25.99
CA ILE A 131 -6.65 -27.93 -26.88
C ILE A 131 -5.91 -29.22 -27.21
N GLN A 132 -6.50 -30.35 -26.82
CA GLN A 132 -5.99 -31.69 -27.13
C GLN A 132 -6.58 -32.25 -28.45
N LEU A 133 -7.85 -31.95 -28.67
CA LEU A 133 -8.57 -32.38 -29.87
C LEU A 133 -9.55 -31.27 -30.28
N ASN A 134 -9.49 -30.88 -31.53
CA ASN A 134 -10.49 -30.04 -32.16
C ASN A 134 -10.93 -30.69 -33.47
N TYR A 135 -12.03 -31.43 -33.37
CA TYR A 135 -12.61 -32.13 -34.54
C TYR A 135 -13.86 -31.39 -34.99
N TYR A 136 -13.77 -30.87 -36.20
CA TYR A 136 -14.91 -30.21 -36.85
C TYR A 136 -15.57 -31.17 -37.86
N HIS A 137 -16.89 -31.24 -37.80
CA HIS A 137 -17.73 -31.97 -38.75
C HIS A 137 -18.94 -31.10 -39.14
N ASN A 138 -19.39 -31.23 -40.39
CA ASN A 138 -20.57 -30.46 -40.86
C ASN A 138 -21.81 -30.70 -40.01
N ASN A 139 -22.05 -31.95 -39.59
CA ASN A 139 -23.07 -32.26 -38.62
C ASN A 139 -22.57 -31.91 -37.21
N PRO A 140 -23.28 -30.97 -36.51
CA PRO A 140 -22.88 -30.52 -35.14
C PRO A 140 -22.77 -31.66 -34.11
N ALA A 141 -23.57 -32.74 -34.28
CA ALA A 141 -23.59 -33.88 -33.37
C ALA A 141 -22.25 -34.63 -33.31
N TYR A 142 -21.40 -34.48 -34.33
CA TYR A 142 -20.09 -35.15 -34.43
C TYR A 142 -18.90 -34.22 -34.13
N ARG A 143 -19.16 -32.96 -33.81
CA ARG A 143 -18.12 -32.02 -33.42
C ARG A 143 -17.62 -32.36 -32.05
N ARG A 144 -16.31 -32.36 -31.86
CA ARG A 144 -15.66 -32.62 -30.56
C ARG A 144 -14.55 -31.63 -30.31
N LEU A 145 -14.58 -31.03 -29.12
CA LEU A 145 -13.49 -30.26 -28.56
C LEU A 145 -13.11 -30.91 -27.24
N GLN A 146 -11.86 -31.32 -27.12
CA GLN A 146 -11.29 -31.77 -25.87
C GLN A 146 -10.18 -30.81 -25.45
N MET A 147 -10.25 -30.36 -24.22
CA MET A 147 -9.33 -29.35 -23.68
C MET A 147 -8.88 -29.78 -22.29
N ILE A 148 -7.62 -29.58 -21.98
CA ILE A 148 -7.06 -29.70 -20.65
C ILE A 148 -6.83 -28.28 -20.13
N THR A 149 -7.36 -27.98 -18.93
CA THR A 149 -7.16 -26.73 -18.26
C THR A 149 -6.17 -26.90 -17.10
N TYR A 150 -5.05 -26.22 -17.14
CA TYR A 150 -4.14 -26.10 -16.01
C TYR A 150 -4.55 -24.87 -15.18
N ILE A 151 -4.60 -25.06 -13.86
CA ILE A 151 -4.93 -23.99 -12.91
C ILE A 151 -3.65 -23.64 -12.16
N ILE A 152 -3.21 -22.39 -12.28
CA ILE A 152 -2.01 -21.88 -11.67
C ILE A 152 -2.42 -20.95 -10.51
N ASP A 153 -2.12 -21.38 -9.29
CA ASP A 153 -2.28 -20.53 -8.10
C ASP A 153 -1.03 -19.68 -7.91
N ARG A 154 -1.23 -18.36 -7.81
CA ARG A 154 -0.18 -17.37 -7.59
C ARG A 154 -0.16 -16.82 -6.17
N THR A 155 -0.90 -17.44 -5.26
CA THR A 155 -0.90 -17.06 -3.85
C THR A 155 0.51 -17.15 -3.29
N ASN A 156 0.99 -16.05 -2.72
CA ASN A 156 2.28 -16.00 -2.07
C ASN A 156 2.10 -15.76 -0.56
N PRO A 157 2.22 -16.79 0.27
CA PRO A 157 2.08 -16.66 1.72
C PRO A 157 3.26 -15.92 2.36
N ASP A 158 4.40 -15.81 1.68
CA ASP A 158 5.61 -15.14 2.19
C ASP A 158 5.60 -13.62 2.01
N LEU A 159 4.51 -13.06 1.47
CA LEU A 159 4.38 -11.61 1.37
C LEU A 159 4.59 -10.93 2.72
N SER A 160 5.33 -9.83 2.68
CA SER A 160 5.59 -8.97 3.83
C SER A 160 5.23 -7.52 3.48
N ALA A 161 5.05 -6.67 4.49
CA ALA A 161 4.88 -5.25 4.23
C ALA A 161 6.12 -4.66 3.55
N ALA A 162 5.89 -3.84 2.54
CA ALA A 162 6.95 -3.04 1.94
C ALA A 162 7.38 -1.98 2.93
N ARG A 163 8.67 -1.90 3.23
CA ARG A 163 9.21 -0.98 4.23
C ARG A 163 10.18 -0.01 3.60
N ASN A 164 9.91 1.27 3.72
CA ASN A 164 10.71 2.35 3.16
C ASN A 164 11.29 3.20 4.29
N PHE A 165 12.57 3.50 4.19
CA PHE A 165 13.21 4.53 5.00
C PHE A 165 13.21 5.84 4.20
N LYS A 166 12.76 6.92 4.86
CA LYS A 166 12.71 8.25 4.27
C LYS A 166 13.48 9.23 5.14
N TRP A 167 14.15 10.18 4.51
CA TRP A 167 14.75 11.32 5.15
C TRP A 167 14.58 12.57 4.29
N GLU A 168 14.54 13.71 4.94
CA GLU A 168 14.45 15.00 4.27
C GLU A 168 15.25 16.06 5.03
N ILE A 169 15.75 17.06 4.31
CA ILE A 169 16.32 18.28 4.85
C ILE A 169 15.63 19.45 4.12
N ARG A 170 15.26 20.48 4.86
CA ARG A 170 14.60 21.67 4.33
C ARG A 170 15.16 22.91 4.99
N GLY A 171 15.22 24.02 4.23
CA GLY A 171 15.53 25.35 4.72
C GLY A 171 14.42 26.32 4.30
N ASN A 172 14.02 27.19 5.23
CA ASN A 172 13.07 28.26 4.93
C ASN A 172 13.66 29.60 5.32
N ILE A 173 13.46 30.58 4.48
CA ILE A 173 13.79 31.99 4.73
C ILE A 173 12.49 32.79 4.60
N THR A 174 12.13 33.52 5.65
CA THR A 174 10.95 34.37 5.66
C THR A 174 11.39 35.82 5.78
N TYR A 175 10.96 36.59 4.83
CA TYR A 175 11.16 38.03 4.75
C TYR A 175 9.82 38.73 4.93
N ALA A 176 9.72 39.60 5.92
CA ALA A 176 8.50 40.28 6.22
C ALA A 176 8.78 41.79 6.42
N GLU A 177 7.97 42.62 5.77
CA GLU A 177 7.93 44.05 6.01
C GLU A 177 7.14 44.31 7.30
N ASN A 178 7.72 45.05 8.25
CA ASN A 178 6.99 45.53 9.42
C ASN A 178 6.10 46.69 8.99
N ASN A 179 4.88 46.41 8.58
CA ASN A 179 3.87 47.46 8.50
C ASN A 179 3.43 47.83 9.93
N LEU A 180 4.13 48.75 10.55
CA LEU A 180 3.64 49.46 11.74
C LEU A 180 2.54 50.38 11.26
N SER A 181 1.27 49.95 11.42
CA SER A 181 0.09 50.81 11.35
C SER A 181 -0.26 51.31 12.75
#